data_2045583ff304f9cd52940645691e1ac2
#
_entry.id   2045583ff304f9cd52940645691e1ac2
#
_cell.length_a   1.000
_cell.length_b   1.000
_cell.length_c   1.000
_cell.angle_alpha   90.00
_cell.angle_beta   90.00
_cell.angle_gamma   90.00
#
_symmetry.space_group_name_H-M   'P 1'
#
loop_
_entity.id
_entity.type
_entity.pdbx_description
1 polymer ?
#
loop_
_entity_poly.entity_id
_entity_poly.type
_entity_poly.pdbx_seq_one_letter_code
_entity_poly.pdbx_strand_id
1 'polypeptide(L)'
;MRIDKNTTIRLGDRNIVKIKIGDSVIWQKTTEPVVEPEYFYIESLGDGNTVSLNTSLTDTSHSQYLTPTVQFSTNKQNWTTVTFDWSTTGDKNIDISTVLNTGDKMYFRNDTGKFNYVNSGSSYSTIKFSTTKNANTGGDIRTLANYRDVETSSMTRGMFSNLFNGNTYIVDASNLKLPFTTLTDFCYYRLFYGCTSLTTAPALPATTLKTNCYQQLFYGCTKLTTAPALPATTLANYCYNGIFKNCSSLNTVKISAKNISATNCLTEWLYGCASTGTVYNLGKVNIPYFTDSGIRRGWVECNYSDKHSDDYFWFKNTNNGSNSLQFTREKSGSPSSSNYTTTVEWSKDKKKWTKMTIGASNSISLAKNETVYLRNDTGKFSYYNGNGNAYCYYKISGDYSYTVGGDLRTLINYKNVVNLSLKNGVFAYLFHYDSKLTSASSLIFKYHTISSYGFYRCHDNNNSFVTAAPSVLYPVNLNPYCYYRMYAGTNITSTPVLPAQTLKLRCYQELFEYSNDFSSVTSYANNISETSCLEGWMYGVKSSGTFHNLGTASYPRNTSGVPSGWTIVKN
;
A
#
# COMPACT_ATOMS: atom_id res chain seq x y z
N MET A 1 47.56 6.89 29.41
CA MET A 1 46.16 6.80 28.95
C MET A 1 45.85 8.08 28.20
N ARG A 2 45.56 8.05 26.90
CA ARG A 2 45.19 9.24 26.12
C ARG A 2 43.67 9.40 26.25
N ILE A 3 43.21 10.42 26.94
CA ILE A 3 41.79 10.71 27.11
C ILE A 3 41.39 11.66 25.98
N ASP A 4 40.46 11.24 25.12
CA ASP A 4 39.94 12.09 24.05
C ASP A 4 39.15 13.27 24.65
N LYS A 5 39.21 14.43 24.00
CA LYS A 5 38.52 15.66 24.42
C LYS A 5 37.00 15.52 24.53
N ASN A 6 36.40 14.50 23.85
CA ASN A 6 34.97 14.22 23.86
C ASN A 6 34.56 13.17 24.91
N THR A 7 35.51 12.57 25.64
CA THR A 7 35.20 11.56 26.65
C THR A 7 34.60 12.22 27.89
N THR A 8 33.43 11.74 28.33
CA THR A 8 32.81 12.15 29.60
C THR A 8 33.44 11.37 30.74
N ILE A 9 34.17 12.02 31.63
CA ILE A 9 34.74 11.42 32.84
C ILE A 9 33.79 11.70 34.00
N ARG A 10 33.41 10.69 34.76
CA ARG A 10 32.52 10.79 35.94
C ARG A 10 33.22 10.35 37.19
N LEU A 11 32.95 11.05 38.27
CA LEU A 11 33.29 10.64 39.65
C LEU A 11 32.01 10.63 40.47
N GLY A 12 31.45 9.45 40.67
CA GLY A 12 30.08 9.31 41.20
C GLY A 12 29.05 9.93 40.20
N ASP A 13 28.12 10.73 40.71
CA ASP A 13 27.08 11.40 39.91
C ASP A 13 27.52 12.71 39.26
N ARG A 14 28.80 13.11 39.43
CA ARG A 14 29.32 14.38 38.93
C ARG A 14 30.09 14.18 37.64
N ASN A 15 29.76 14.98 36.65
CA ASN A 15 30.58 15.10 35.43
C ASN A 15 31.85 15.91 35.73
N ILE A 16 33.01 15.32 35.45
CA ILE A 16 34.27 16.04 35.53
C ILE A 16 34.42 16.89 34.27
N VAL A 17 34.53 18.20 34.44
CA VAL A 17 34.67 19.14 33.33
C VAL A 17 36.12 19.48 33.06
N LYS A 18 37.03 19.21 33.99
CA LYS A 18 38.44 19.54 33.90
C LYS A 18 39.29 18.68 34.84
N ILE A 19 40.41 18.17 34.35
CA ILE A 19 41.40 17.46 35.16
C ILE A 19 42.71 18.25 35.08
N LYS A 20 43.31 18.55 36.22
CA LYS A 20 44.60 19.24 36.34
C LYS A 20 45.62 18.40 37.08
N ILE A 21 46.91 18.56 36.75
CA ILE A 21 48.06 18.16 37.57
C ILE A 21 48.86 19.42 37.84
N GLY A 22 48.86 19.91 39.11
CA GLY A 22 49.35 21.25 39.45
C GLY A 22 48.51 22.31 38.69
N ASP A 23 49.17 23.30 38.11
CA ASP A 23 48.49 24.34 37.31
C ASP A 23 48.21 23.91 35.86
N SER A 24 48.72 22.78 35.42
CA SER A 24 48.56 22.29 34.07
C SER A 24 47.23 21.56 33.87
N VAL A 25 46.42 21.98 32.88
CA VAL A 25 45.20 21.30 32.44
C VAL A 25 45.58 20.11 31.58
N ILE A 26 45.39 18.89 32.07
CA ILE A 26 45.66 17.65 31.32
C ILE A 26 44.44 17.16 30.53
N TRP A 27 43.25 17.55 30.95
CA TRP A 27 42.01 17.29 30.24
C TRP A 27 40.95 18.32 30.62
N GLN A 28 40.24 18.82 29.63
CA GLN A 28 39.08 19.68 29.82
C GLN A 28 38.02 19.28 28.80
N LYS A 29 36.81 19.04 29.28
CA LYS A 29 35.65 18.84 28.38
C LYS A 29 35.44 20.14 27.62
N THR A 30 35.38 20.09 26.29
CA THR A 30 34.85 21.19 25.49
C THR A 30 33.40 21.40 25.92
N THR A 31 33.06 22.59 26.36
CA THR A 31 31.70 22.99 26.70
C THR A 31 30.91 23.22 25.41
N GLU A 32 30.70 22.19 24.63
CA GLU A 32 29.52 22.20 23.77
C GLU A 32 28.30 22.32 24.71
N PRO A 33 27.34 23.20 24.43
CA PRO A 33 26.13 23.26 25.24
C PRO A 33 25.55 21.85 25.30
N VAL A 34 25.27 21.35 26.49
CA VAL A 34 24.59 20.08 26.67
C VAL A 34 23.21 20.26 26.02
N VAL A 35 23.07 19.77 24.79
CA VAL A 35 21.76 19.72 24.13
C VAL A 35 20.94 18.71 24.94
N GLU A 36 20.02 19.22 25.76
CA GLU A 36 19.07 18.37 26.47
C GLU A 36 18.37 17.48 25.45
N PRO A 37 18.23 16.17 25.71
CA PRO A 37 17.51 15.30 24.79
C PRO A 37 16.05 15.76 24.68
N GLU A 38 15.47 15.55 23.52
CA GLU A 38 14.04 15.80 23.32
C GLU A 38 13.25 14.68 24.02
N TYR A 39 12.97 14.86 25.33
CA TYR A 39 12.30 13.85 26.12
C TYR A 39 10.98 13.42 25.52
N PHE A 40 10.68 12.12 25.59
CA PHE A 40 9.34 11.60 25.31
C PHE A 40 8.30 12.32 26.15
N TYR A 41 7.14 12.68 25.55
CA TYR A 41 6.08 13.41 26.25
C TYR A 41 4.68 13.00 25.80
N ILE A 42 3.72 13.29 26.69
CA ILE A 42 2.29 13.34 26.42
C ILE A 42 1.84 14.79 26.60
N GLU A 43 1.14 15.35 25.60
CA GLU A 43 0.59 16.72 25.58
C GLU A 43 -0.93 16.64 25.65
N SER A 44 -1.52 17.32 26.62
CA SER A 44 -2.97 17.33 26.80
C SER A 44 -3.66 18.24 25.77
N LEU A 45 -4.76 17.75 25.18
CA LEU A 45 -5.67 18.51 24.32
C LEU A 45 -6.97 18.90 25.03
N GLY A 46 -7.09 18.70 26.34
CA GLY A 46 -8.27 19.07 27.13
C GLY A 46 -7.93 19.25 28.60
N ASP A 47 -8.61 20.19 29.24
CA ASP A 47 -8.40 20.50 30.66
C ASP A 47 -8.82 19.35 31.57
N GLY A 48 -8.08 19.12 32.65
CA GLY A 48 -8.33 18.06 33.59
C GLY A 48 -7.94 16.66 33.08
N ASN A 49 -6.99 16.58 32.13
CA ASN A 49 -6.46 15.30 31.68
C ASN A 49 -5.50 14.70 32.73
N THR A 50 -5.54 13.40 32.88
CA THR A 50 -4.61 12.67 33.77
C THR A 50 -3.89 11.61 32.95
N VAL A 51 -2.67 11.30 33.34
CA VAL A 51 -1.85 10.23 32.76
C VAL A 51 -1.68 9.12 33.82
N SER A 52 -1.86 7.89 33.39
CA SER A 52 -1.55 6.72 34.23
C SER A 52 -0.61 5.76 33.49
N LEU A 53 0.20 5.05 34.30
CA LEU A 53 1.09 3.98 33.86
C LEU A 53 0.47 2.65 34.26
N ASN A 54 0.01 1.88 33.27
CA ASN A 54 -0.60 0.57 33.49
C ASN A 54 0.45 -0.51 33.23
N THR A 55 0.80 -1.29 34.23
CA THR A 55 1.69 -2.44 34.06
C THR A 55 0.89 -3.70 33.79
N SER A 56 1.40 -4.55 32.91
CA SER A 56 0.86 -5.90 32.66
C SER A 56 2.00 -6.89 32.70
N LEU A 57 1.94 -7.84 33.61
CA LEU A 57 2.96 -8.87 33.81
C LEU A 57 2.31 -10.25 33.70
N THR A 58 2.66 -11.02 32.68
CA THR A 58 2.16 -12.39 32.50
C THR A 58 3.13 -13.45 33.05
N ASP A 59 4.42 -13.08 33.26
CA ASP A 59 5.47 -14.01 33.67
C ASP A 59 6.59 -13.27 34.42
N THR A 60 6.81 -13.59 35.68
CA THR A 60 7.81 -12.97 36.57
C THR A 60 9.25 -13.35 36.21
N SER A 61 9.48 -14.43 35.44
CA SER A 61 10.83 -14.89 35.03
C SER A 61 11.57 -13.86 34.18
N HIS A 62 10.88 -12.86 33.63
CA HIS A 62 11.43 -11.83 32.75
C HIS A 62 11.66 -10.46 33.44
N SER A 63 11.42 -10.37 34.77
CA SER A 63 11.55 -9.11 35.53
C SER A 63 12.91 -8.42 35.40
N GLN A 64 14.00 -9.19 35.18
CA GLN A 64 15.35 -8.68 34.97
C GLN A 64 15.50 -7.86 33.69
N TYR A 65 14.60 -7.99 32.72
CA TYR A 65 14.60 -7.24 31.45
C TYR A 65 13.78 -5.95 31.52
N LEU A 66 13.03 -5.71 32.60
CA LEU A 66 12.12 -4.59 32.79
C LEU A 66 12.80 -3.42 33.48
N THR A 67 12.29 -2.21 33.22
CA THR A 67 12.71 -1.06 34.03
C THR A 67 12.06 -1.12 35.40
N PRO A 68 12.83 -0.92 36.49
CA PRO A 68 12.24 -0.81 37.85
C PRO A 68 11.61 0.55 38.08
N THR A 69 11.96 1.58 37.31
CA THR A 69 11.52 2.96 37.54
C THR A 69 11.33 3.72 36.24
N VAL A 70 10.47 4.73 36.27
CA VAL A 70 10.34 5.78 35.25
C VAL A 70 10.25 7.12 36.00
N GLN A 71 10.87 8.15 35.47
CA GLN A 71 10.75 9.51 35.96
C GLN A 71 9.82 10.33 35.06
N PHE A 72 9.01 11.21 35.68
CA PHE A 72 8.19 12.17 34.96
C PHE A 72 8.35 13.59 35.48
N SER A 73 8.05 14.59 34.63
CA SER A 73 8.15 16.01 34.96
C SER A 73 7.23 16.83 34.05
N THR A 74 6.65 17.92 34.53
CA THR A 74 5.93 18.91 33.72
C THR A 74 6.82 20.08 33.24
N ASN A 75 8.01 20.24 33.84
CA ASN A 75 8.89 21.39 33.57
C ASN A 75 10.33 21.01 33.18
N LYS A 76 10.65 19.72 33.04
CA LYS A 76 11.97 19.16 32.75
C LYS A 76 13.05 19.44 33.81
N GLN A 77 12.71 20.07 34.92
CA GLN A 77 13.62 20.44 36.00
C GLN A 77 13.40 19.56 37.20
N ASN A 78 12.17 19.44 37.69
CA ASN A 78 11.77 18.64 38.81
C ASN A 78 11.22 17.30 38.34
N TRP A 79 11.94 16.22 38.66
CA TRP A 79 11.61 14.87 38.22
C TRP A 79 11.12 14.03 39.40
N THR A 80 9.95 13.45 39.25
CA THR A 80 9.35 12.50 40.23
C THR A 80 9.56 11.08 39.71
N THR A 81 9.97 10.18 40.62
CA THR A 81 10.21 8.77 40.27
C THR A 81 9.00 7.92 40.57
N VAL A 82 8.56 7.15 39.58
CA VAL A 82 7.59 6.04 39.75
C VAL A 82 8.35 4.73 39.81
N THR A 83 8.07 3.91 40.79
CA THR A 83 8.68 2.57 41.00
C THR A 83 7.67 1.49 40.64
N PHE A 84 8.09 0.48 39.90
CA PHE A 84 7.27 -0.66 39.50
C PHE A 84 7.63 -1.90 40.35
N ASP A 85 6.60 -2.59 40.81
CA ASP A 85 6.74 -3.88 41.43
C ASP A 85 6.47 -5.00 40.42
N TRP A 86 7.50 -5.75 40.08
CA TRP A 86 7.46 -6.87 39.15
C TRP A 86 7.49 -8.24 39.85
N SER A 87 7.18 -8.30 41.13
CA SER A 87 7.21 -9.54 41.93
C SER A 87 5.99 -10.43 41.69
N THR A 88 4.86 -9.86 41.25
CA THR A 88 3.59 -10.57 41.06
C THR A 88 3.03 -10.35 39.68
N THR A 89 2.45 -11.41 39.10
CA THR A 89 1.73 -11.33 37.82
C THR A 89 0.43 -10.55 37.94
N GLY A 90 -0.08 -10.05 36.81
CA GLY A 90 -1.33 -9.32 36.72
C GLY A 90 -1.16 -7.89 36.23
N ASP A 91 -2.27 -7.19 36.11
CA ASP A 91 -2.35 -5.81 35.69
C ASP A 91 -2.41 -4.89 36.95
N LYS A 92 -1.59 -3.82 36.92
CA LYS A 92 -1.61 -2.79 37.97
C LYS A 92 -1.74 -1.43 37.32
N ASN A 93 -2.51 -0.52 37.92
CA ASN A 93 -2.63 0.87 37.53
C ASN A 93 -1.86 1.76 38.50
N ILE A 94 -1.03 2.66 37.96
CA ILE A 94 -0.32 3.68 38.75
C ILE A 94 -0.75 5.03 38.22
N ASP A 95 -1.64 5.69 38.95
CA ASP A 95 -2.12 7.02 38.60
C ASP A 95 -1.07 8.06 38.95
N ILE A 96 -0.72 8.88 37.95
CA ILE A 96 0.08 10.06 38.15
C ILE A 96 -0.90 11.18 38.55
N SER A 97 -0.86 11.60 39.81
CA SER A 97 -1.81 12.57 40.40
C SER A 97 -1.76 13.98 39.80
N THR A 98 -0.86 14.22 38.86
CA THR A 98 -0.71 15.51 38.17
C THR A 98 -1.80 15.67 37.11
N VAL A 99 -2.62 16.70 37.24
CA VAL A 99 -3.64 17.10 36.29
C VAL A 99 -3.04 18.03 35.26
N LEU A 100 -3.30 17.77 33.98
CA LEU A 100 -2.85 18.59 32.83
C LEU A 100 -4.01 19.38 32.27
N ASN A 101 -3.77 20.65 31.94
CA ASN A 101 -4.66 21.47 31.15
C ASN A 101 -4.29 21.42 29.66
N THR A 102 -5.11 22.03 28.83
CA THR A 102 -4.89 22.10 27.39
C THR A 102 -3.52 22.72 27.08
N GLY A 103 -2.68 22.01 26.33
CA GLY A 103 -1.33 22.44 25.95
C GLY A 103 -0.22 22.04 26.93
N ASP A 104 -0.57 21.59 28.15
CA ASP A 104 0.43 21.11 29.13
C ASP A 104 1.08 19.82 28.64
N LYS A 105 2.39 19.68 28.91
CA LYS A 105 3.18 18.49 28.60
C LYS A 105 3.67 17.80 29.85
N MET A 106 3.53 16.48 29.86
CA MET A 106 4.19 15.61 30.83
C MET A 106 5.30 14.85 30.12
N TYR A 107 6.54 15.07 30.56
CA TYR A 107 7.75 14.46 30.02
C TYR A 107 8.10 13.21 30.80
N PHE A 108 8.67 12.20 30.13
CA PHE A 108 9.10 10.95 30.74
C PHE A 108 10.51 10.60 30.35
N ARG A 109 11.24 9.97 31.28
CA ARG A 109 12.61 9.51 31.06
C ARG A 109 12.97 8.30 31.92
N ASN A 110 14.00 7.59 31.49
CA ASN A 110 14.59 6.47 32.21
C ASN A 110 16.07 6.35 31.81
N ASP A 111 16.90 5.73 32.65
CA ASP A 111 18.36 5.54 32.41
C ASP A 111 18.84 4.10 32.66
N THR A 112 17.92 3.15 32.77
CA THR A 112 18.25 1.74 33.08
C THR A 112 18.66 0.93 31.83
N GLY A 113 18.48 1.47 30.63
CA GLY A 113 18.68 0.74 29.36
C GLY A 113 17.58 -0.28 29.07
N LYS A 114 16.52 -0.31 29.85
CA LYS A 114 15.40 -1.27 29.79
C LYS A 114 14.07 -0.51 29.80
N PHE A 115 13.02 -1.14 29.24
CA PHE A 115 11.66 -0.62 29.39
C PHE A 115 10.67 -1.77 29.44
N ASN A 116 10.12 -2.25 28.32
CA ASN A 116 9.23 -3.41 28.24
C ASN A 116 9.97 -4.65 27.72
N TYR A 117 9.33 -5.82 27.86
CA TYR A 117 9.83 -7.08 27.33
C TYR A 117 8.69 -7.96 26.83
N VAL A 118 8.87 -8.58 25.67
CA VAL A 118 7.94 -9.56 25.08
C VAL A 118 8.72 -10.79 24.65
N ASN A 119 8.43 -11.94 25.25
CA ASN A 119 8.99 -13.23 24.84
C ASN A 119 8.16 -13.86 23.71
N SER A 120 6.83 -13.80 23.83
CA SER A 120 5.86 -14.28 22.83
C SER A 120 4.57 -13.45 22.91
N GLY A 121 3.61 -13.71 22.01
CA GLY A 121 2.32 -13.03 22.05
C GLY A 121 1.51 -13.25 23.34
N SER A 122 1.81 -14.31 24.11
CA SER A 122 1.16 -14.68 25.38
C SER A 122 2.05 -14.47 26.62
N SER A 123 3.35 -14.26 26.45
CA SER A 123 4.30 -14.03 27.56
C SER A 123 4.97 -12.67 27.36
N TYR A 124 4.52 -11.68 28.13
CA TYR A 124 4.96 -10.30 28.03
C TYR A 124 4.91 -9.58 29.37
N SER A 125 5.69 -8.51 29.46
CA SER A 125 5.74 -7.62 30.60
C SER A 125 5.88 -6.20 30.08
N THR A 126 4.85 -5.39 30.28
CA THR A 126 4.74 -4.09 29.61
C THR A 126 4.23 -2.99 30.52
N ILE A 127 4.73 -1.78 30.31
CA ILE A 127 4.20 -0.52 30.81
C ILE A 127 3.44 0.13 29.67
N LYS A 128 2.20 0.54 29.90
CA LYS A 128 1.35 1.25 28.95
C LYS A 128 1.02 2.64 29.50
N PHE A 129 0.97 3.62 28.61
CA PHE A 129 0.50 4.96 28.93
C PHE A 129 -0.99 5.08 28.61
N SER A 130 -1.78 5.50 29.56
CA SER A 130 -3.20 5.82 29.39
C SER A 130 -3.47 7.27 29.73
N THR A 131 -4.43 7.88 29.05
CA THR A 131 -4.90 9.25 29.30
C THR A 131 -6.41 9.24 29.44
N THR A 132 -6.96 10.21 30.17
CA THR A 132 -8.41 10.31 30.39
C THR A 132 -9.10 11.22 29.39
N LYS A 133 -8.33 12.02 28.63
CA LYS A 133 -8.81 12.90 27.57
C LYS A 133 -7.85 12.88 26.38
N ASN A 134 -8.27 13.50 25.27
CA ASN A 134 -7.47 13.58 24.06
C ASN A 134 -6.08 14.15 24.34
N ALA A 135 -5.07 13.53 23.72
CA ALA A 135 -3.68 13.88 23.90
C ALA A 135 -2.87 13.63 22.61
N ASN A 136 -1.80 14.40 22.44
CA ASN A 136 -0.74 14.11 21.48
C ASN A 136 0.42 13.42 22.20
N THR A 137 1.29 12.75 21.43
CA THR A 137 2.55 12.21 21.95
C THR A 137 3.71 12.62 21.04
N GLY A 138 4.88 12.83 21.62
CA GLY A 138 6.06 13.25 20.88
C GLY A 138 7.35 13.04 21.66
N GLY A 139 8.44 13.63 21.11
CA GLY A 139 9.79 13.48 21.66
C GLY A 139 10.48 12.19 21.23
N ASP A 140 11.67 11.96 21.71
CA ASP A 140 12.47 10.79 21.37
C ASP A 140 12.16 9.60 22.31
N ILE A 141 11.63 8.52 21.73
CA ILE A 141 11.25 7.31 22.49
C ILE A 141 12.45 6.68 23.22
N ARG A 142 13.68 6.89 22.73
CA ARG A 142 14.91 6.37 23.37
C ARG A 142 15.11 6.89 24.79
N THR A 143 14.56 8.06 25.10
CA THR A 143 14.63 8.63 26.46
C THR A 143 13.86 7.81 27.52
N LEU A 144 12.90 6.96 27.07
CA LEU A 144 12.25 5.98 27.94
C LEU A 144 13.17 4.80 28.28
N ALA A 145 14.25 4.60 27.56
CA ALA A 145 15.22 3.55 27.85
C ALA A 145 16.50 4.12 28.51
N ASN A 146 17.12 5.11 27.87
CA ASN A 146 18.33 5.76 28.39
C ASN A 146 18.43 7.22 27.94
N TYR A 147 17.87 8.14 28.73
CA TYR A 147 17.92 9.57 28.41
C TYR A 147 19.33 10.17 28.53
N ARG A 148 20.23 9.53 29.29
CA ARG A 148 21.60 10.03 29.49
C ARG A 148 22.51 9.82 28.28
N ASP A 149 22.16 8.81 27.47
CA ASP A 149 22.91 8.47 26.28
C ASP A 149 21.97 7.88 25.21
N VAL A 150 21.19 8.76 24.58
CA VAL A 150 20.21 8.35 23.57
C VAL A 150 20.90 7.83 22.29
N GLU A 151 22.11 8.30 21.97
CA GLU A 151 22.79 7.93 20.72
C GLU A 151 23.38 6.51 20.76
N THR A 152 23.80 6.02 21.94
CA THR A 152 24.30 4.65 22.10
C THR A 152 23.25 3.68 22.62
N SER A 153 22.01 4.15 22.83
CA SER A 153 20.91 3.31 23.25
C SER A 153 20.68 2.16 22.26
N SER A 154 20.80 0.93 22.73
CA SER A 154 20.49 -0.26 21.95
C SER A 154 19.06 -0.71 22.21
N MET A 155 18.36 -1.12 21.14
CA MET A 155 17.02 -1.67 21.26
C MET A 155 17.08 -3.12 21.75
N THR A 156 16.30 -3.44 22.77
CA THR A 156 16.13 -4.82 23.26
C THR A 156 14.81 -5.42 22.76
N ARG A 157 14.66 -6.74 22.89
CA ARG A 157 13.44 -7.47 22.50
C ARG A 157 12.22 -6.91 23.21
N GLY A 158 11.18 -6.51 22.47
CA GLY A 158 9.91 -6.02 22.99
C GLY A 158 9.96 -4.65 23.70
N MET A 159 11.06 -3.90 23.58
CA MET A 159 11.34 -2.72 24.41
C MET A 159 10.21 -1.68 24.47
N PHE A 160 9.52 -1.41 23.37
CA PHE A 160 8.44 -0.43 23.31
C PHE A 160 7.10 -1.06 22.90
N SER A 161 6.96 -2.36 23.13
CA SER A 161 5.70 -3.08 22.87
C SER A 161 4.56 -2.55 23.74
N ASN A 162 3.34 -2.53 23.18
CA ASN A 162 2.10 -2.18 23.87
C ASN A 162 2.04 -0.76 24.49
N LEU A 163 2.93 0.16 24.17
CA LEU A 163 3.12 1.43 24.88
C LEU A 163 1.83 2.26 25.01
N PHE A 164 0.98 2.29 23.97
CA PHE A 164 -0.32 2.96 23.93
C PHE A 164 -1.48 1.98 23.69
N ASN A 165 -1.27 0.68 23.86
CA ASN A 165 -2.28 -0.33 23.59
C ASN A 165 -3.57 -0.05 24.36
N GLY A 166 -4.68 0.19 23.63
CA GLY A 166 -6.00 0.49 24.18
C GLY A 166 -6.20 1.96 24.58
N ASN A 167 -5.24 2.84 24.38
CA ASN A 167 -5.43 4.26 24.65
C ASN A 167 -6.23 4.92 23.51
N THR A 168 -7.54 5.04 23.69
CA THR A 168 -8.46 5.60 22.69
C THR A 168 -8.39 7.13 22.56
N TYR A 169 -7.58 7.81 23.36
CA TYR A 169 -7.48 9.27 23.40
C TYR A 169 -6.24 9.84 22.73
N ILE A 170 -5.28 9.03 22.28
CA ILE A 170 -4.13 9.53 21.48
C ILE A 170 -4.62 9.95 20.10
N VAL A 171 -4.39 11.23 19.74
CA VAL A 171 -4.88 11.86 18.51
C VAL A 171 -3.77 12.02 17.46
N ASP A 172 -2.61 12.55 17.88
CA ASP A 172 -1.47 12.80 16.99
C ASP A 172 -0.17 12.27 17.61
N ALA A 173 0.55 11.48 16.84
CA ALA A 173 1.87 10.95 17.18
C ALA A 173 2.95 11.37 16.14
N SER A 174 2.68 12.36 15.28
CA SER A 174 3.62 12.79 14.23
C SER A 174 4.95 13.31 14.78
N ASN A 175 4.94 13.84 16.00
CA ASN A 175 6.12 14.34 16.70
C ASN A 175 6.87 13.26 17.50
N LEU A 176 6.35 12.02 17.56
CA LEU A 176 7.06 10.92 18.21
C LEU A 176 8.16 10.39 17.30
N LYS A 177 9.39 10.47 17.75
CA LYS A 177 10.57 9.96 17.05
C LYS A 177 10.81 8.50 17.40
N LEU A 178 10.85 7.63 16.37
CA LEU A 178 11.20 6.21 16.47
C LEU A 178 12.49 5.99 15.67
N PRO A 179 13.65 6.47 16.14
CA PRO A 179 14.82 6.70 15.30
C PRO A 179 15.63 5.45 14.91
N PHE A 180 15.29 4.28 15.46
CA PHE A 180 16.02 3.05 15.16
C PHE A 180 15.77 2.58 13.73
N THR A 181 16.85 2.42 12.96
CA THR A 181 16.83 1.90 11.58
C THR A 181 16.98 0.38 11.50
N THR A 182 17.52 -0.23 12.56
CA THR A 182 17.61 -1.69 12.76
C THR A 182 16.81 -2.07 13.99
N LEU A 183 15.83 -2.97 13.81
CA LEU A 183 14.91 -3.38 14.85
C LEU A 183 15.30 -4.72 15.48
N THR A 184 14.72 -5.00 16.65
CA THR A 184 14.74 -6.30 17.34
C THR A 184 13.35 -6.93 17.31
N ASP A 185 13.25 -8.20 17.72
CA ASP A 185 11.98 -8.92 17.78
C ASP A 185 10.99 -8.21 18.72
N PHE A 186 9.72 -8.10 18.29
CA PHE A 186 8.61 -7.53 19.06
C PHE A 186 8.78 -6.08 19.52
N CYS A 187 9.83 -5.34 19.10
CA CYS A 187 10.20 -4.06 19.71
C CYS A 187 9.09 -3.00 19.70
N TYR A 188 8.24 -2.95 18.67
CA TYR A 188 7.08 -2.07 18.55
C TYR A 188 5.76 -2.86 18.39
N TYR A 189 5.72 -4.09 18.88
CA TYR A 189 4.52 -4.94 18.86
C TYR A 189 3.35 -4.22 19.54
N ARG A 190 2.22 -4.03 18.80
CA ARG A 190 1.00 -3.39 19.30
C ARG A 190 1.19 -1.99 19.93
N LEU A 191 2.18 -1.22 19.48
CA LEU A 191 2.51 0.10 20.08
C LEU A 191 1.29 1.02 20.15
N PHE A 192 0.46 1.11 19.10
CA PHE A 192 -0.77 1.89 19.01
C PHE A 192 -2.02 1.02 18.78
N TYR A 193 -2.01 -0.22 19.23
CA TYR A 193 -3.16 -1.11 19.09
C TYR A 193 -4.41 -0.51 19.74
N GLY A 194 -5.52 -0.36 18.99
CA GLY A 194 -6.78 0.17 19.50
C GLY A 194 -6.79 1.67 19.79
N CYS A 195 -5.83 2.45 19.29
CA CYS A 195 -5.83 3.91 19.39
C CYS A 195 -6.85 4.50 18.40
N THR A 196 -8.14 4.39 18.71
CA THR A 196 -9.24 4.73 17.80
C THR A 196 -9.32 6.20 17.43
N SER A 197 -8.72 7.11 18.22
CA SER A 197 -8.65 8.55 17.92
C SER A 197 -7.42 8.95 17.10
N LEU A 198 -6.45 8.06 16.85
CA LEU A 198 -5.21 8.39 16.15
C LEU A 198 -5.48 8.77 14.70
N THR A 199 -5.18 10.02 14.35
CA THR A 199 -5.30 10.57 12.99
C THR A 199 -3.97 10.60 12.24
N THR A 200 -2.87 10.82 12.96
CA THR A 200 -1.52 10.97 12.39
C THR A 200 -0.52 10.08 13.12
N ALA A 201 0.08 9.16 12.38
CA ALA A 201 1.07 8.21 12.89
C ALA A 201 2.49 8.80 12.88
N PRO A 202 3.42 8.29 13.71
CA PRO A 202 4.83 8.63 13.64
C PRO A 202 5.48 8.04 12.38
N ALA A 203 6.63 8.59 11.96
CA ALA A 203 7.44 8.01 10.92
C ALA A 203 8.03 6.65 11.35
N LEU A 204 8.14 5.70 10.41
CA LEU A 204 8.75 4.38 10.62
C LEU A 204 10.03 4.26 9.77
N PRO A 205 11.19 4.73 10.23
CA PRO A 205 12.41 4.82 9.44
C PRO A 205 13.16 3.49 9.27
N ALA A 206 12.75 2.42 9.96
CA ALA A 206 13.51 1.18 9.99
C ALA A 206 13.56 0.48 8.62
N THR A 207 14.77 0.15 8.20
CA THR A 207 15.05 -0.59 6.97
C THR A 207 15.44 -2.04 7.23
N THR A 208 15.92 -2.37 8.45
CA THR A 208 16.24 -3.74 8.88
C THR A 208 15.22 -4.20 9.92
N LEU A 209 14.35 -5.12 9.50
CA LEU A 209 13.27 -5.64 10.33
C LEU A 209 13.64 -6.97 10.98
N LYS A 210 12.95 -7.30 12.09
CA LYS A 210 13.02 -8.57 12.81
C LYS A 210 11.61 -9.12 13.04
N THR A 211 11.56 -10.33 13.56
CA THR A 211 10.30 -11.05 13.77
C THR A 211 9.33 -10.26 14.65
N ASN A 212 8.08 -10.11 14.20
CA ASN A 212 6.99 -9.44 14.92
C ASN A 212 7.25 -7.95 15.26
N CYS A 213 8.27 -7.30 14.71
CA CYS A 213 8.72 -5.96 15.17
C CYS A 213 7.65 -4.88 15.04
N TYR A 214 6.77 -4.93 14.04
CA TYR A 214 5.65 -4.03 13.83
C TYR A 214 4.29 -4.77 13.76
N GLN A 215 4.24 -6.00 14.25
CA GLN A 215 2.99 -6.77 14.25
C GLN A 215 1.89 -6.01 15.00
N GLN A 216 0.74 -5.82 14.33
CA GLN A 216 -0.45 -5.14 14.87
C GLN A 216 -0.19 -3.72 15.40
N LEU A 217 0.84 -3.03 14.87
CA LEU A 217 1.28 -1.71 15.36
C LEU A 217 0.14 -0.70 15.44
N PHE A 218 -0.69 -0.59 14.40
CA PHE A 218 -1.83 0.33 14.27
C PHE A 218 -3.18 -0.40 14.18
N TYR A 219 -3.27 -1.65 14.66
CA TYR A 219 -4.53 -2.39 14.63
C TYR A 219 -5.66 -1.58 15.26
N GLY A 220 -6.78 -1.39 14.54
CA GLY A 220 -7.96 -0.69 15.07
C GLY A 220 -7.82 0.84 15.22
N CYS A 221 -6.82 1.47 14.60
CA CYS A 221 -6.71 2.93 14.53
C CYS A 221 -7.72 3.47 13.49
N THR A 222 -9.00 3.53 13.87
CA THR A 222 -10.12 3.75 12.93
C THR A 222 -10.13 5.13 12.29
N LYS A 223 -9.49 6.14 12.87
CA LYS A 223 -9.38 7.51 12.31
C LYS A 223 -8.12 7.74 11.48
N LEU A 224 -7.19 6.78 11.42
CA LEU A 224 -5.98 6.90 10.62
C LEU A 224 -6.33 6.81 9.12
N THR A 225 -6.06 7.87 8.34
CA THR A 225 -6.38 7.94 6.90
C THR A 225 -5.21 7.58 6.01
N THR A 226 -3.99 7.87 6.45
CA THR A 226 -2.74 7.66 5.71
C THR A 226 -1.74 6.91 6.57
N ALA A 227 -1.21 5.81 6.07
CA ALA A 227 -0.16 5.06 6.73
C ALA A 227 1.18 5.80 6.66
N PRO A 228 2.06 5.66 7.67
CA PRO A 228 3.46 6.01 7.51
C PRO A 228 4.11 5.14 6.42
N ALA A 229 5.17 5.64 5.79
CA ALA A 229 5.90 4.86 4.79
C ALA A 229 6.55 3.62 5.43
N LEU A 230 6.57 2.50 4.69
CA LEU A 230 7.20 1.24 5.07
C LEU A 230 8.48 1.06 4.21
N PRO A 231 9.65 1.55 4.64
CA PRO A 231 10.84 1.69 3.80
C PRO A 231 11.65 0.40 3.63
N ALA A 232 11.43 -0.63 4.46
CA ALA A 232 12.19 -1.87 4.41
C ALA A 232 12.02 -2.60 3.06
N THR A 233 13.14 -3.01 2.47
CA THR A 233 13.16 -3.71 1.17
C THR A 233 13.05 -5.22 1.30
N THR A 234 13.42 -5.79 2.44
CA THR A 234 13.28 -7.21 2.79
C THR A 234 12.48 -7.32 4.08
N LEU A 235 11.42 -8.11 4.04
CA LEU A 235 10.54 -8.30 5.19
C LEU A 235 11.03 -9.46 6.06
N ALA A 236 10.70 -9.42 7.36
CA ALA A 236 10.94 -10.48 8.33
C ALA A 236 9.63 -11.21 8.68
N ASN A 237 9.71 -12.35 9.32
CA ASN A 237 8.54 -13.13 9.72
C ASN A 237 7.58 -12.28 10.58
N TYR A 238 6.30 -12.26 10.22
CA TYR A 238 5.23 -11.54 10.92
C TYR A 238 5.48 -10.03 11.09
N CYS A 239 6.46 -9.41 10.42
CA CYS A 239 6.86 -8.01 10.70
C CYS A 239 5.73 -7.00 10.50
N TYR A 240 4.89 -7.16 9.46
CA TYR A 240 3.73 -6.31 9.19
C TYR A 240 2.40 -7.07 9.32
N ASN A 241 2.39 -8.23 9.99
CA ASN A 241 1.15 -8.98 10.23
C ASN A 241 0.13 -8.11 10.96
N GLY A 242 -1.04 -7.89 10.35
CA GLY A 242 -2.12 -7.06 10.90
C GLY A 242 -1.76 -5.62 11.21
N ILE A 243 -0.66 -5.07 10.64
CA ILE A 243 -0.15 -3.72 11.00
C ILE A 243 -1.21 -2.64 10.94
N PHE A 244 -2.11 -2.67 9.93
CA PHE A 244 -3.23 -1.74 9.75
C PHE A 244 -4.60 -2.42 9.82
N LYS A 245 -4.68 -3.64 10.36
CA LYS A 245 -5.96 -4.37 10.44
C LYS A 245 -7.00 -3.53 11.18
N ASN A 246 -8.21 -3.41 10.59
CA ASN A 246 -9.33 -2.62 11.10
C ASN A 246 -9.11 -1.10 11.19
N CYS A 247 -8.16 -0.54 10.44
CA CYS A 247 -8.04 0.90 10.24
C CYS A 247 -9.08 1.36 9.21
N SER A 248 -10.35 1.48 9.59
CA SER A 248 -11.48 1.63 8.66
C SER A 248 -11.47 2.89 7.80
N SER A 249 -10.73 3.93 8.19
CA SER A 249 -10.54 5.16 7.40
C SER A 249 -9.27 5.14 6.54
N LEU A 250 -8.38 4.14 6.72
CA LEU A 250 -7.11 4.09 6.01
C LEU A 250 -7.32 3.78 4.53
N ASN A 251 -6.83 4.65 3.65
CA ASN A 251 -6.96 4.52 2.20
C ASN A 251 -5.66 4.70 1.42
N THR A 252 -4.53 4.94 2.11
CA THR A 252 -3.24 5.17 1.46
C THR A 252 -2.11 4.49 2.23
N VAL A 253 -1.36 3.62 1.55
CA VAL A 253 -0.17 2.93 2.11
C VAL A 253 0.97 2.99 1.10
N LYS A 254 2.21 3.23 1.57
CA LYS A 254 3.44 3.17 0.78
C LYS A 254 4.35 2.07 1.31
N ILE A 255 4.75 1.12 0.45
CA ILE A 255 5.62 0.00 0.80
C ILE A 255 6.78 -0.12 -0.19
N SER A 256 8.01 -0.29 0.32
CA SER A 256 9.23 -0.38 -0.49
C SER A 256 9.77 -1.82 -0.62
N ALA A 257 9.04 -2.81 -0.12
CA ALA A 257 9.46 -4.21 -0.12
C ALA A 257 9.76 -4.73 -1.54
N LYS A 258 10.91 -5.36 -1.69
CA LYS A 258 11.33 -6.11 -2.90
C LYS A 258 11.27 -7.62 -2.67
N ASN A 259 11.18 -8.05 -1.41
CA ASN A 259 11.05 -9.45 -1.00
C ASN A 259 10.01 -9.56 0.12
N ILE A 260 8.97 -10.38 -0.11
CA ILE A 260 7.86 -10.68 0.81
C ILE A 260 7.73 -12.17 1.09
N SER A 261 8.81 -12.95 0.91
CA SER A 261 8.80 -14.42 1.11
C SER A 261 8.80 -14.85 2.58
N ALA A 262 9.03 -13.92 3.52
CA ALA A 262 9.03 -14.22 4.94
C ALA A 262 7.63 -14.65 5.43
N THR A 263 7.60 -15.60 6.37
CA THR A 263 6.36 -16.20 6.88
C THR A 263 5.41 -15.13 7.43
N ASN A 264 4.17 -15.10 6.91
CA ASN A 264 3.09 -14.23 7.36
C ASN A 264 3.45 -12.74 7.47
N CYS A 265 4.45 -12.28 6.71
CA CYS A 265 4.97 -10.92 6.81
C CYS A 265 3.93 -9.82 6.49
N LEU A 266 2.93 -10.11 5.65
CA LEU A 266 1.83 -9.22 5.26
C LEU A 266 0.44 -9.80 5.60
N THR A 267 0.33 -10.88 6.37
CA THR A 267 -0.97 -11.47 6.68
C THR A 267 -1.89 -10.43 7.35
N GLU A 268 -3.10 -10.28 6.81
CA GLU A 268 -4.13 -9.34 7.28
C GLU A 268 -3.71 -7.86 7.35
N TRP A 269 -2.62 -7.46 6.70
CA TRP A 269 -2.05 -6.11 6.84
C TRP A 269 -3.01 -4.96 6.47
N LEU A 270 -3.95 -5.19 5.52
CA LEU A 270 -4.99 -4.24 5.10
C LEU A 270 -6.42 -4.73 5.42
N TYR A 271 -6.58 -5.82 6.17
CA TYR A 271 -7.90 -6.35 6.50
C TYR A 271 -8.72 -5.32 7.30
N GLY A 272 -9.97 -5.07 6.92
CA GLY A 272 -10.84 -4.10 7.63
C GLY A 272 -10.50 -2.61 7.38
N CYS A 273 -9.56 -2.26 6.49
CA CYS A 273 -9.31 -0.88 6.07
C CYS A 273 -10.46 -0.33 5.20
N ALA A 274 -10.38 0.92 4.75
CA ALA A 274 -11.38 1.54 3.87
C ALA A 274 -11.73 0.66 2.66
N SER A 275 -12.94 0.76 2.16
CA SER A 275 -13.42 -0.06 1.02
C SER A 275 -12.66 0.23 -0.28
N THR A 276 -12.10 1.43 -0.41
CA THR A 276 -11.26 1.86 -1.54
C THR A 276 -9.98 2.52 -1.04
N GLY A 277 -8.89 2.36 -1.79
CA GLY A 277 -7.61 2.96 -1.41
C GLY A 277 -6.50 2.70 -2.44
N THR A 278 -5.29 3.15 -2.11
CA THR A 278 -4.10 3.00 -2.96
C THR A 278 -2.93 2.41 -2.17
N VAL A 279 -2.34 1.34 -2.71
CA VAL A 279 -1.03 0.84 -2.29
C VAL A 279 0.02 1.35 -3.27
N TYR A 280 0.93 2.19 -2.81
CA TYR A 280 2.13 2.56 -3.57
C TYR A 280 3.20 1.50 -3.33
N ASN A 281 3.34 0.56 -4.27
CA ASN A 281 4.32 -0.53 -4.23
C ASN A 281 5.65 -0.07 -4.85
N LEU A 282 6.45 0.65 -4.07
CA LEU A 282 7.71 1.24 -4.53
C LEU A 282 8.80 0.19 -4.80
N GLY A 283 8.73 -0.95 -4.12
CA GLY A 283 9.63 -2.09 -4.33
C GLY A 283 9.31 -2.90 -5.58
N LYS A 284 8.13 -2.71 -6.17
CA LYS A 284 7.64 -3.44 -7.35
C LYS A 284 7.59 -4.96 -7.17
N VAL A 285 7.44 -5.41 -5.92
CA VAL A 285 7.25 -6.84 -5.61
C VAL A 285 5.83 -7.27 -6.01
N ASN A 286 5.67 -8.51 -6.42
CA ASN A 286 4.35 -9.04 -6.74
C ASN A 286 3.56 -9.29 -5.43
N ILE A 287 2.73 -8.32 -5.02
CA ILE A 287 1.81 -8.48 -3.89
C ILE A 287 0.53 -9.11 -4.45
N PRO A 288 0.11 -10.29 -3.96
CA PRO A 288 -1.10 -10.95 -4.47
C PRO A 288 -2.34 -10.07 -4.23
N TYR A 289 -3.36 -10.23 -5.08
CA TYR A 289 -4.64 -9.54 -4.90
C TYR A 289 -5.65 -10.45 -4.22
N PHE A 290 -6.52 -9.86 -3.39
CA PHE A 290 -7.70 -10.52 -2.81
C PHE A 290 -7.41 -11.68 -1.87
N THR A 291 -6.19 -11.78 -1.36
CA THR A 291 -5.79 -12.71 -0.31
C THR A 291 -5.61 -11.98 1.01
N ASP A 292 -5.54 -12.72 2.12
CA ASP A 292 -5.29 -12.15 3.45
C ASP A 292 -3.94 -11.41 3.55
N SER A 293 -2.94 -11.85 2.77
CA SER A 293 -1.60 -11.23 2.69
C SER A 293 -1.46 -10.26 1.52
N GLY A 294 -2.55 -9.97 0.80
CA GLY A 294 -2.53 -9.25 -0.45
C GLY A 294 -3.12 -7.85 -0.39
N ILE A 295 -3.31 -7.30 -1.59
CA ILE A 295 -3.99 -6.03 -1.79
C ILE A 295 -5.49 -6.28 -1.69
N ARG A 296 -6.13 -5.52 -0.80
CA ARG A 296 -7.55 -5.63 -0.52
C ARG A 296 -8.40 -5.29 -1.76
N ARG A 297 -9.57 -5.92 -1.87
CA ARG A 297 -10.59 -5.58 -2.86
C ARG A 297 -10.98 -4.10 -2.78
N GLY A 298 -11.12 -3.43 -3.95
CA GLY A 298 -11.38 -2.00 -4.02
C GLY A 298 -10.13 -1.12 -3.90
N TRP A 299 -8.98 -1.70 -3.57
CA TRP A 299 -7.72 -0.99 -3.55
C TRP A 299 -6.98 -1.14 -4.89
N VAL A 300 -6.28 -0.09 -5.29
CA VAL A 300 -5.43 -0.08 -6.48
C VAL A 300 -3.97 -0.11 -6.09
N GLU A 301 -3.16 -0.78 -6.90
CA GLU A 301 -1.71 -0.73 -6.77
C GLU A 301 -1.12 0.32 -7.71
N CYS A 302 -0.17 1.09 -7.20
CA CYS A 302 0.62 2.04 -7.97
C CYS A 302 2.10 1.75 -7.68
N ASN A 303 2.91 1.58 -8.72
CA ASN A 303 4.34 1.26 -8.58
C ASN A 303 5.24 2.51 -8.52
N TYR A 304 4.69 3.65 -8.09
CA TYR A 304 5.35 4.95 -8.11
C TYR A 304 5.24 5.64 -6.75
N SER A 305 6.25 6.45 -6.41
CA SER A 305 6.30 7.22 -5.14
C SER A 305 5.32 8.39 -5.10
N ASP A 306 4.87 8.84 -6.27
CA ASP A 306 3.98 9.97 -6.48
C ASP A 306 2.86 9.60 -7.47
N LYS A 307 2.12 10.58 -7.93
CA LYS A 307 1.03 10.39 -8.89
C LYS A 307 1.49 10.09 -10.32
N HIS A 308 2.78 10.19 -10.59
CA HIS A 308 3.37 9.94 -11.91
C HIS A 308 3.59 8.45 -12.16
N SER A 309 3.54 8.05 -13.42
CA SER A 309 3.91 6.71 -13.89
C SER A 309 5.05 6.79 -14.90
N ASP A 310 6.11 5.99 -14.64
CA ASP A 310 7.21 5.75 -15.59
C ASP A 310 7.07 4.40 -16.31
N ASP A 311 6.02 3.65 -15.99
CA ASP A 311 5.67 2.39 -16.65
C ASP A 311 4.69 2.67 -17.80
N TYR A 312 5.16 3.48 -18.76
CA TYR A 312 4.35 3.94 -19.88
C TYR A 312 3.78 2.78 -20.68
N PHE A 313 2.59 2.96 -21.28
CA PHE A 313 2.10 2.04 -22.29
C PHE A 313 3.14 1.90 -23.41
N TRP A 314 3.40 0.68 -23.86
CA TRP A 314 4.37 0.41 -24.89
C TRP A 314 3.87 -0.58 -25.94
N PHE A 315 4.43 -0.43 -27.13
CA PHE A 315 4.29 -1.31 -28.29
C PHE A 315 5.68 -1.80 -28.69
N LYS A 316 5.85 -3.12 -28.82
CA LYS A 316 7.12 -3.76 -29.19
C LYS A 316 6.98 -4.56 -30.47
N ASN A 317 7.83 -4.28 -31.46
CA ASN A 317 7.93 -5.06 -32.68
C ASN A 317 8.53 -6.44 -32.37
N THR A 318 7.78 -7.50 -32.64
CA THR A 318 8.24 -8.90 -32.51
C THR A 318 8.48 -9.58 -33.86
N ASN A 319 8.27 -8.87 -34.94
CA ASN A 319 8.57 -9.33 -36.29
C ASN A 319 10.09 -9.40 -36.56
N ASN A 320 10.51 -10.27 -37.49
CA ASN A 320 11.91 -10.41 -37.90
C ASN A 320 12.46 -9.24 -38.73
N GLY A 321 11.62 -8.34 -39.22
CA GLY A 321 11.94 -7.13 -39.94
C GLY A 321 11.44 -5.86 -39.28
N SER A 322 11.35 -4.78 -40.05
CA SER A 322 10.71 -3.55 -39.60
C SER A 322 9.20 -3.72 -39.40
N ASN A 323 8.62 -2.89 -38.57
CA ASN A 323 7.18 -2.80 -38.32
C ASN A 323 6.79 -1.32 -38.17
N SER A 324 5.52 -1.00 -38.33
CA SER A 324 5.01 0.34 -38.08
C SER A 324 3.87 0.27 -37.06
N LEU A 325 4.01 1.04 -35.98
CA LEU A 325 2.88 1.33 -35.09
C LEU A 325 1.99 2.35 -35.78
N GLN A 326 0.71 2.03 -35.92
CA GLN A 326 -0.29 2.89 -36.52
C GLN A 326 -1.36 3.29 -35.52
N PHE A 327 -1.82 4.56 -35.64
CA PHE A 327 -3.00 5.07 -34.92
C PHE A 327 -4.09 5.40 -35.95
N THR A 328 -5.16 4.63 -35.93
CA THR A 328 -6.35 4.91 -36.75
C THR A 328 -7.39 5.60 -35.88
N ARG A 329 -7.88 6.73 -36.34
CA ARG A 329 -8.96 7.47 -35.66
C ARG A 329 -10.29 7.18 -36.37
N GLU A 330 -11.25 6.67 -35.57
CA GLU A 330 -12.63 6.52 -35.99
C GLU A 330 -13.49 7.58 -35.30
N LYS A 331 -14.19 8.39 -36.09
CA LYS A 331 -15.05 9.47 -35.54
C LYS A 331 -16.36 9.54 -36.33
N SER A 332 -17.46 9.68 -35.59
CA SER A 332 -18.79 9.95 -36.15
C SER A 332 -19.47 11.07 -35.36
N GLY A 333 -20.32 11.83 -36.04
CA GLY A 333 -21.02 12.97 -35.43
C GLY A 333 -20.07 14.07 -34.93
N SER A 334 -20.51 14.82 -33.94
CA SER A 334 -19.75 15.91 -33.34
C SER A 334 -19.55 15.67 -31.83
N PRO A 335 -18.75 14.63 -31.43
CA PRO A 335 -18.45 14.46 -30.02
C PRO A 335 -17.67 15.67 -29.49
N SER A 336 -18.01 16.12 -28.27
CA SER A 336 -17.28 17.23 -27.66
C SER A 336 -15.79 16.92 -27.55
N SER A 337 -14.94 17.83 -27.99
CA SER A 337 -13.47 17.72 -27.85
C SER A 337 -13.00 17.66 -26.40
N SER A 338 -13.88 17.97 -25.42
CA SER A 338 -13.62 17.75 -24.00
C SER A 338 -13.59 16.29 -23.58
N ASN A 339 -14.01 15.34 -24.43
CA ASN A 339 -14.15 13.93 -24.09
C ASN A 339 -13.01 13.03 -24.61
N TYR A 340 -12.21 13.45 -25.60
CA TYR A 340 -11.12 12.68 -26.18
C TYR A 340 -9.86 13.53 -26.39
N THR A 341 -8.69 12.89 -26.52
CA THR A 341 -7.45 13.58 -26.88
C THR A 341 -7.27 13.66 -28.40
N THR A 342 -6.52 14.65 -28.88
CA THR A 342 -6.09 14.73 -30.27
C THR A 342 -4.59 14.51 -30.44
N THR A 343 -3.87 14.34 -29.33
CA THR A 343 -2.41 14.20 -29.33
C THR A 343 -1.96 13.15 -28.31
N VAL A 344 -0.83 12.50 -28.62
CA VAL A 344 -0.04 11.68 -27.68
C VAL A 344 1.42 12.08 -27.80
N GLU A 345 2.21 11.75 -26.80
CA GLU A 345 3.67 11.81 -26.86
C GLU A 345 4.23 10.41 -26.96
N TRP A 346 5.27 10.24 -27.79
CA TRP A 346 5.97 8.97 -27.94
C TRP A 346 7.47 9.11 -27.76
N SER A 347 8.12 8.01 -27.36
CA SER A 347 9.58 7.94 -27.15
C SER A 347 10.08 6.51 -27.36
N LYS A 348 11.31 6.35 -27.85
CA LYS A 348 12.01 5.06 -27.94
C LYS A 348 12.93 4.80 -26.74
N ASP A 349 13.28 5.85 -25.97
CA ASP A 349 14.25 5.82 -24.87
C ASP A 349 13.71 6.29 -23.51
N LYS A 350 12.43 6.70 -23.46
CA LYS A 350 11.76 7.33 -22.29
C LYS A 350 12.37 8.67 -21.85
N LYS A 351 13.33 9.20 -22.60
CA LYS A 351 14.03 10.46 -22.27
C LYS A 351 13.59 11.58 -23.22
N LYS A 352 13.67 11.34 -24.53
CA LYS A 352 13.24 12.30 -25.54
C LYS A 352 11.83 11.97 -26.01
N TRP A 353 10.89 12.86 -25.77
CA TRP A 353 9.47 12.71 -26.12
C TRP A 353 9.10 13.59 -27.29
N THR A 354 8.43 13.01 -28.25
CA THR A 354 7.93 13.71 -29.44
C THR A 354 6.42 13.74 -29.41
N LYS A 355 5.84 14.93 -29.52
CA LYS A 355 4.38 15.11 -29.58
C LYS A 355 3.88 14.76 -30.97
N MET A 356 2.83 13.96 -31.04
CA MET A 356 2.18 13.55 -32.28
C MET A 356 0.69 13.85 -32.23
N THR A 357 0.15 14.45 -33.30
CA THR A 357 -1.30 14.60 -33.46
C THR A 357 -1.86 13.30 -34.01
N ILE A 358 -2.85 12.70 -33.37
CA ILE A 358 -3.49 11.47 -33.82
C ILE A 358 -4.43 11.79 -34.99
N GLY A 359 -4.19 11.20 -36.14
CA GLY A 359 -4.98 11.38 -37.36
C GLY A 359 -4.85 10.18 -38.30
N ALA A 360 -5.48 10.24 -39.44
CA ALA A 360 -5.66 9.11 -40.36
C ALA A 360 -4.37 8.49 -40.94
N SER A 361 -3.18 9.07 -40.73
CA SER A 361 -1.94 8.63 -41.43
C SER A 361 -0.68 8.68 -40.56
N ASN A 362 -0.81 8.69 -39.22
CA ASN A 362 0.38 8.76 -38.38
C ASN A 362 0.88 7.37 -38.00
N SER A 363 2.11 7.06 -38.42
CA SER A 363 2.82 5.83 -38.10
C SER A 363 4.19 6.11 -37.48
N ILE A 364 4.65 5.18 -36.64
CA ILE A 364 5.98 5.20 -36.03
C ILE A 364 6.72 3.93 -36.48
N SER A 365 7.78 4.11 -37.25
CA SER A 365 8.59 2.98 -37.73
C SER A 365 9.47 2.41 -36.63
N LEU A 366 9.50 1.08 -36.52
CA LEU A 366 10.22 0.31 -35.51
C LEU A 366 11.10 -0.76 -36.17
N ALA A 367 12.37 -0.81 -35.81
CA ALA A 367 13.26 -1.91 -36.16
C ALA A 367 12.87 -3.21 -35.40
N LYS A 368 13.48 -4.34 -35.79
CA LYS A 368 13.30 -5.63 -35.08
C LYS A 368 13.58 -5.47 -33.58
N ASN A 369 12.68 -5.98 -32.73
CA ASN A 369 12.73 -5.91 -31.27
C ASN A 369 12.69 -4.51 -30.66
N GLU A 370 12.53 -3.48 -31.46
CA GLU A 370 12.43 -2.11 -30.94
C GLU A 370 11.09 -1.90 -30.23
N THR A 371 11.13 -1.05 -29.20
CA THR A 371 9.96 -0.68 -28.39
C THR A 371 9.73 0.82 -28.47
N VAL A 372 8.48 1.23 -28.63
CA VAL A 372 8.06 2.61 -28.46
C VAL A 372 7.15 2.73 -27.26
N TYR A 373 7.34 3.79 -26.49
CA TYR A 373 6.55 4.16 -25.31
C TYR A 373 5.62 5.30 -25.67
N LEU A 374 4.41 5.29 -25.11
CA LEU A 374 3.37 6.28 -25.36
C LEU A 374 2.84 6.83 -24.04
N ARG A 375 2.55 8.13 -24.02
CA ARG A 375 1.97 8.80 -22.87
C ARG A 375 1.09 9.99 -23.28
N ASN A 376 0.25 10.43 -22.35
CA ASN A 376 -0.62 11.59 -22.51
C ASN A 376 -0.88 12.23 -21.12
N ASP A 377 -1.16 13.51 -21.07
CA ASP A 377 -1.45 14.25 -19.82
C ASP A 377 -2.76 15.06 -19.89
N THR A 378 -3.57 14.84 -20.93
CA THR A 378 -4.81 15.60 -21.16
C THR A 378 -5.97 15.16 -20.25
N GLY A 379 -5.82 14.06 -19.52
CA GLY A 379 -6.87 13.45 -18.69
C GLY A 379 -7.94 12.67 -19.46
N LYS A 380 -7.71 12.41 -20.77
CA LYS A 380 -8.66 11.73 -21.66
C LYS A 380 -7.90 11.00 -22.77
N PHE A 381 -8.52 9.98 -23.38
CA PHE A 381 -7.96 9.27 -24.52
C PHE A 381 -9.03 9.08 -25.59
N SER A 382 -9.85 8.05 -25.55
CA SER A 382 -10.98 7.81 -26.48
C SER A 382 -12.32 8.18 -25.85
N TYR A 383 -13.38 8.26 -26.66
CA TYR A 383 -14.75 8.44 -26.24
C TYR A 383 -15.71 7.60 -27.08
N TYR A 384 -16.56 6.81 -26.43
CA TYR A 384 -17.63 6.04 -27.05
C TYR A 384 -18.82 5.94 -26.07
N ASN A 385 -20.03 6.24 -26.51
CA ASN A 385 -21.24 6.27 -25.67
C ASN A 385 -22.28 5.20 -26.01
N GLY A 386 -21.97 4.29 -26.93
CA GLY A 386 -22.82 3.17 -27.27
C GLY A 386 -23.97 3.45 -28.27
N ASN A 387 -24.27 4.70 -28.59
CA ASN A 387 -25.41 5.02 -29.46
C ASN A 387 -25.02 5.26 -30.94
N GLY A 388 -23.74 5.18 -31.28
CA GLY A 388 -23.25 5.33 -32.64
C GLY A 388 -23.31 6.75 -33.24
N ASN A 389 -23.95 7.69 -32.57
CA ASN A 389 -24.23 9.03 -33.13
C ASN A 389 -23.09 10.04 -32.91
N ALA A 390 -22.30 9.88 -31.82
CA ALA A 390 -21.18 10.77 -31.55
C ALA A 390 -20.07 10.00 -30.80
N TYR A 391 -18.99 9.67 -31.51
CA TYR A 391 -17.83 8.99 -30.94
C TYR A 391 -16.52 9.49 -31.56
N CYS A 392 -15.43 9.30 -30.81
CA CYS A 392 -14.07 9.39 -31.31
C CYS A 392 -13.21 8.39 -30.55
N TYR A 393 -12.88 7.27 -31.15
CA TYR A 393 -11.99 6.29 -30.56
C TYR A 393 -10.76 6.04 -31.42
N TYR A 394 -9.74 5.44 -30.82
CA TYR A 394 -8.47 5.16 -31.49
C TYR A 394 -8.22 3.66 -31.48
N LYS A 395 -7.81 3.13 -32.64
CA LYS A 395 -7.24 1.80 -32.78
C LYS A 395 -5.73 1.92 -32.84
N ILE A 396 -5.05 1.00 -32.18
CA ILE A 396 -3.61 0.79 -32.26
C ILE A 396 -3.39 -0.52 -32.99
N SER A 397 -2.57 -0.51 -34.05
CA SER A 397 -2.26 -1.67 -34.86
C SER A 397 -0.82 -1.64 -35.37
N GLY A 398 -0.33 -2.80 -35.83
CA GLY A 398 0.94 -2.95 -36.51
C GLY A 398 0.79 -3.59 -37.86
N ASP A 399 1.73 -3.33 -38.82
CA ASP A 399 1.76 -4.01 -40.12
C ASP A 399 2.08 -5.50 -39.96
N TYR A 400 2.88 -5.86 -38.94
CA TYR A 400 3.34 -7.20 -38.63
C TYR A 400 3.20 -7.51 -37.13
N SER A 401 3.61 -8.72 -36.72
CA SER A 401 3.49 -9.20 -35.34
C SER A 401 4.11 -8.28 -34.28
N TYR A 402 3.38 -8.01 -33.22
CA TYR A 402 3.82 -7.17 -32.13
C TYR A 402 3.19 -7.60 -30.79
N THR A 403 3.72 -7.06 -29.71
CA THR A 403 3.18 -7.19 -28.35
C THR A 403 2.98 -5.82 -27.71
N VAL A 404 2.09 -5.74 -26.74
CA VAL A 404 1.84 -4.52 -25.96
C VAL A 404 1.93 -4.79 -24.46
N GLY A 405 2.21 -3.72 -23.71
CA GLY A 405 2.25 -3.78 -22.25
C GLY A 405 2.37 -2.40 -21.63
N GLY A 406 2.73 -2.37 -20.34
CA GLY A 406 2.80 -1.15 -19.55
C GLY A 406 1.43 -0.66 -19.10
N ASP A 407 1.40 0.51 -18.48
CA ASP A 407 0.24 1.05 -17.80
C ASP A 407 -0.64 1.88 -18.74
N LEU A 408 -1.83 1.36 -19.08
CA LEU A 408 -2.81 2.05 -19.93
C LEU A 408 -3.26 3.42 -19.36
N ARG A 409 -3.17 3.62 -18.03
CA ARG A 409 -3.51 4.90 -17.41
C ARG A 409 -2.63 6.04 -17.91
N THR A 410 -1.42 5.74 -18.37
CA THR A 410 -0.48 6.72 -18.95
C THR A 410 -0.94 7.29 -20.29
N LEU A 411 -1.81 6.59 -21.03
CA LEU A 411 -2.49 7.11 -22.21
C LEU A 411 -3.59 8.13 -21.88
N ILE A 412 -3.99 8.23 -20.61
CA ILE A 412 -4.98 9.18 -20.11
C ILE A 412 -4.29 10.37 -19.43
N ASN A 413 -3.50 10.08 -18.39
CA ASN A 413 -2.75 11.10 -17.65
C ASN A 413 -1.57 10.49 -16.91
N TYR A 414 -0.39 10.49 -17.54
CA TYR A 414 0.83 9.95 -16.92
C TYR A 414 1.29 10.73 -15.69
N LYS A 415 0.92 12.01 -15.59
CA LYS A 415 1.23 12.88 -14.43
C LYS A 415 0.35 12.62 -13.22
N ASN A 416 -0.79 11.95 -13.40
CA ASN A 416 -1.70 11.62 -12.30
C ASN A 416 -2.51 10.35 -12.59
N VAL A 417 -1.87 9.18 -12.49
CA VAL A 417 -2.50 7.88 -12.77
C VAL A 417 -3.43 7.38 -11.65
N VAL A 418 -3.45 8.04 -10.50
CA VAL A 418 -4.27 7.63 -9.34
C VAL A 418 -5.63 8.32 -9.27
N ASN A 419 -5.75 9.54 -9.80
CA ASN A 419 -7.00 10.32 -9.78
C ASN A 419 -7.47 10.59 -11.21
N LEU A 420 -7.89 9.53 -11.91
CA LEU A 420 -8.36 9.64 -13.29
C LEU A 420 -9.87 9.96 -13.33
N SER A 421 -10.25 10.90 -14.18
CA SER A 421 -11.65 11.11 -14.59
C SER A 421 -11.90 10.37 -15.90
N LEU A 422 -12.37 9.11 -15.82
CA LEU A 422 -12.57 8.26 -16.98
C LEU A 422 -13.78 8.73 -17.80
N LYS A 423 -13.57 8.95 -19.09
CA LYS A 423 -14.64 9.19 -20.04
C LYS A 423 -15.22 7.86 -20.56
N ASN A 424 -16.49 7.86 -20.96
CA ASN A 424 -17.11 6.66 -21.54
C ASN A 424 -16.32 6.17 -22.74
N GLY A 425 -16.11 4.85 -22.82
CA GLY A 425 -15.40 4.21 -23.91
C GLY A 425 -13.91 4.56 -24.01
N VAL A 426 -13.25 4.85 -22.88
CA VAL A 426 -11.87 5.33 -22.82
C VAL A 426 -10.86 4.47 -23.59
N PHE A 427 -11.08 3.14 -23.67
CA PHE A 427 -10.29 2.17 -24.44
C PHE A 427 -11.16 1.30 -25.35
N ALA A 428 -12.36 1.78 -25.70
CA ALA A 428 -13.21 1.06 -26.64
C ALA A 428 -12.51 0.86 -27.99
N TYR A 429 -12.60 -0.34 -28.54
CA TYR A 429 -12.04 -0.74 -29.84
C TYR A 429 -10.51 -0.62 -29.97
N LEU A 430 -9.74 -0.50 -28.89
CA LEU A 430 -8.31 -0.18 -28.92
C LEU A 430 -7.48 -1.11 -29.83
N PHE A 431 -7.79 -2.42 -29.85
CA PHE A 431 -7.13 -3.45 -30.65
C PHE A 431 -8.15 -4.26 -31.48
N HIS A 432 -9.30 -3.70 -31.78
CA HIS A 432 -10.39 -4.39 -32.46
C HIS A 432 -10.03 -4.81 -33.89
N TYR A 433 -10.30 -6.06 -34.25
CA TYR A 433 -9.93 -6.68 -35.52
C TYR A 433 -8.43 -6.65 -35.85
N ASP A 434 -7.56 -6.61 -34.86
CA ASP A 434 -6.12 -6.64 -35.10
C ASP A 434 -5.55 -8.06 -35.06
N SER A 435 -5.30 -8.63 -36.25
CA SER A 435 -4.74 -9.98 -36.36
C SER A 435 -3.22 -10.03 -36.16
N LYS A 436 -2.55 -8.93 -35.81
CA LYS A 436 -1.09 -8.85 -35.66
C LYS A 436 -0.65 -8.76 -34.20
N LEU A 437 -1.54 -8.40 -33.29
CA LEU A 437 -1.28 -8.42 -31.86
C LEU A 437 -1.13 -9.86 -31.38
N THR A 438 0.03 -10.22 -30.83
CA THR A 438 0.33 -11.60 -30.37
C THR A 438 0.28 -11.76 -28.85
N SER A 439 0.44 -10.70 -28.08
CA SER A 439 0.30 -10.73 -26.61
C SER A 439 0.01 -9.37 -26.02
N ALA A 440 -0.88 -9.36 -25.04
CA ALA A 440 -1.17 -8.22 -24.14
C ALA A 440 -1.00 -8.59 -22.66
N SER A 441 -0.31 -9.69 -22.34
CA SER A 441 -0.15 -10.19 -20.97
C SER A 441 0.52 -9.20 -20.02
N SER A 442 1.32 -8.27 -20.56
CA SER A 442 2.01 -7.23 -19.80
C SER A 442 1.22 -5.91 -19.68
N LEU A 443 -0.02 -5.85 -20.20
CA LEU A 443 -0.88 -4.68 -20.02
C LEU A 443 -1.33 -4.56 -18.57
N ILE A 444 -1.33 -3.32 -18.08
CA ILE A 444 -1.72 -2.97 -16.72
C ILE A 444 -2.83 -1.90 -16.79
N PHE A 445 -3.90 -2.10 -16.03
CA PHE A 445 -4.91 -1.09 -15.75
C PHE A 445 -5.33 -1.20 -14.28
N LYS A 446 -4.42 -0.90 -13.38
CA LYS A 446 -4.63 -0.99 -11.93
C LYS A 446 -5.45 0.19 -11.42
N TYR A 447 -6.74 0.19 -11.68
CA TYR A 447 -7.69 1.21 -11.24
C TYR A 447 -8.97 0.55 -10.72
N HIS A 448 -9.60 1.11 -9.70
CA HIS A 448 -10.73 0.47 -9.02
C HIS A 448 -12.07 0.59 -9.76
N THR A 449 -12.20 1.55 -10.66
CA THR A 449 -13.44 1.82 -11.42
C THR A 449 -13.17 1.87 -12.90
N ILE A 450 -14.06 1.33 -13.71
CA ILE A 450 -14.04 1.48 -15.16
C ILE A 450 -15.32 2.19 -15.63
N SER A 451 -15.19 3.11 -16.59
CA SER A 451 -16.31 3.84 -17.18
C SER A 451 -17.23 2.93 -18.02
N SER A 452 -18.45 3.39 -18.30
CA SER A 452 -19.30 2.71 -19.26
C SER A 452 -18.59 2.58 -20.61
N TYR A 453 -18.73 1.43 -21.26
CA TYR A 453 -18.04 1.08 -22.50
C TYR A 453 -16.50 1.12 -22.40
N GLY A 454 -15.88 1.11 -21.21
CA GLY A 454 -14.45 1.38 -21.01
C GLY A 454 -13.51 0.54 -21.86
N PHE A 455 -13.71 -0.77 -21.92
CA PHE A 455 -13.00 -1.73 -22.78
C PHE A 455 -13.94 -2.42 -23.77
N TYR A 456 -15.00 -1.74 -24.21
CA TYR A 456 -15.97 -2.25 -25.15
C TYR A 456 -15.28 -2.73 -26.44
N ARG A 457 -15.40 -4.04 -26.76
CA ARG A 457 -14.83 -4.69 -27.94
C ARG A 457 -13.32 -4.44 -28.12
N CYS A 458 -12.58 -4.29 -27.03
CA CYS A 458 -11.17 -3.86 -27.07
C CYS A 458 -10.29 -4.85 -27.86
N HIS A 459 -10.49 -6.15 -27.72
CA HIS A 459 -9.76 -7.22 -28.41
C HIS A 459 -10.68 -8.09 -29.29
N ASP A 460 -11.89 -7.66 -29.59
CA ASP A 460 -12.89 -8.44 -30.32
C ASP A 460 -12.40 -8.88 -31.70
N ASN A 461 -12.58 -10.18 -32.02
CA ASN A 461 -12.15 -10.82 -33.26
C ASN A 461 -10.66 -10.69 -33.60
N ASN A 462 -9.80 -10.73 -32.60
CA ASN A 462 -8.35 -10.77 -32.75
C ASN A 462 -7.86 -12.23 -32.76
N ASN A 463 -8.00 -12.93 -33.91
CA ASN A 463 -7.70 -14.35 -34.06
C ASN A 463 -6.20 -14.70 -33.93
N SER A 464 -5.28 -13.74 -33.98
CA SER A 464 -3.84 -13.95 -33.77
C SER A 464 -3.40 -13.64 -32.35
N PHE A 465 -4.32 -13.19 -31.50
CA PHE A 465 -4.08 -12.92 -30.08
C PHE A 465 -3.97 -14.24 -29.32
N VAL A 466 -2.77 -14.81 -29.30
CA VAL A 466 -2.57 -16.22 -28.98
C VAL A 466 -2.23 -16.45 -27.51
N THR A 467 -1.53 -15.53 -26.83
CA THR A 467 -0.78 -16.04 -25.70
C THR A 467 -1.33 -15.71 -24.32
N ALA A 468 -1.77 -14.53 -24.05
CA ALA A 468 -2.39 -14.29 -22.75
C ALA A 468 -3.06 -12.90 -22.67
N ALA A 469 -4.24 -12.89 -22.12
CA ALA A 469 -4.84 -11.72 -21.52
C ALA A 469 -4.03 -11.25 -20.30
N PRO A 470 -4.17 -10.00 -19.84
CA PRO A 470 -3.70 -9.60 -18.50
C PRO A 470 -4.19 -10.58 -17.43
N SER A 471 -3.37 -10.87 -16.44
CA SER A 471 -3.71 -11.88 -15.42
C SER A 471 -4.96 -11.51 -14.58
N VAL A 472 -5.30 -10.22 -14.48
CA VAL A 472 -6.45 -9.71 -13.72
C VAL A 472 -7.08 -8.53 -14.43
N LEU A 473 -8.41 -8.46 -14.49
CA LEU A 473 -9.16 -7.24 -14.81
C LEU A 473 -9.38 -6.46 -13.51
N TYR A 474 -8.44 -5.61 -13.13
CA TYR A 474 -8.40 -4.92 -11.83
C TYR A 474 -9.64 -4.14 -11.41
N PRO A 475 -10.41 -3.45 -12.28
CA PRO A 475 -11.61 -2.74 -11.86
C PRO A 475 -12.61 -3.64 -11.15
N VAL A 476 -12.94 -3.29 -9.90
CA VAL A 476 -13.95 -3.97 -9.08
C VAL A 476 -15.31 -3.26 -9.13
N ASN A 477 -15.30 -1.94 -9.43
CA ASN A 477 -16.50 -1.14 -9.64
C ASN A 477 -16.74 -1.02 -11.15
N LEU A 478 -17.69 -1.81 -11.63
CA LEU A 478 -18.06 -1.85 -13.05
C LEU A 478 -19.16 -0.84 -13.36
N ASN A 479 -19.13 -0.32 -14.59
CA ASN A 479 -20.22 0.43 -15.21
C ASN A 479 -20.79 -0.34 -16.41
N PRO A 480 -21.97 0.01 -16.92
CA PRO A 480 -22.59 -0.70 -18.02
C PRO A 480 -21.69 -0.88 -19.24
N TYR A 481 -21.76 -2.06 -19.87
CA TYR A 481 -21.04 -2.44 -21.10
C TYR A 481 -19.51 -2.35 -21.00
N CYS A 482 -18.89 -2.22 -19.82
CA CYS A 482 -17.48 -1.89 -19.68
C CYS A 482 -16.52 -2.94 -20.29
N TYR A 483 -16.88 -4.21 -20.33
CA TYR A 483 -16.11 -5.31 -20.93
C TYR A 483 -16.91 -6.09 -21.98
N TYR A 484 -17.94 -5.48 -22.57
CA TYR A 484 -18.75 -6.10 -23.61
C TYR A 484 -17.85 -6.58 -24.76
N ARG A 485 -17.89 -7.89 -25.10
CA ARG A 485 -17.11 -8.56 -26.15
C ARG A 485 -15.61 -8.31 -26.09
N MET A 486 -15.05 -8.04 -24.91
CA MET A 486 -13.64 -7.60 -24.83
C MET A 486 -12.67 -8.64 -25.41
N TYR A 487 -12.93 -9.93 -25.24
CA TYR A 487 -12.10 -11.04 -25.75
C TYR A 487 -12.88 -11.98 -26.67
N ALA A 488 -13.99 -11.57 -27.25
CA ALA A 488 -14.76 -12.42 -28.15
C ALA A 488 -13.96 -12.78 -29.41
N GLY A 489 -14.00 -14.04 -29.84
CA GLY A 489 -13.29 -14.53 -31.02
C GLY A 489 -11.77 -14.43 -30.93
N THR A 490 -11.20 -14.57 -29.74
CA THR A 490 -9.73 -14.53 -29.51
C THR A 490 -9.20 -15.95 -29.18
N ASN A 491 -7.89 -16.16 -29.39
CA ASN A 491 -7.21 -17.43 -29.08
C ASN A 491 -6.46 -17.39 -27.75
N ILE A 492 -6.98 -16.63 -26.75
CA ILE A 492 -6.34 -16.59 -25.42
C ILE A 492 -6.33 -17.97 -24.77
N THR A 493 -5.16 -18.37 -24.25
CA THR A 493 -4.96 -19.65 -23.55
C THR A 493 -5.21 -19.56 -22.05
N SER A 494 -5.28 -18.34 -21.51
CA SER A 494 -5.61 -18.06 -20.10
C SER A 494 -6.54 -16.87 -20.01
N THR A 495 -7.54 -16.94 -19.12
CA THR A 495 -8.44 -15.82 -18.85
C THR A 495 -7.93 -14.95 -17.70
N PRO A 496 -8.25 -13.66 -17.70
CA PRO A 496 -8.03 -12.84 -16.51
C PRO A 496 -8.93 -13.27 -15.35
N VAL A 497 -8.48 -13.06 -14.11
CA VAL A 497 -9.33 -13.11 -12.93
C VAL A 497 -10.34 -11.96 -13.00
N LEU A 498 -11.62 -12.25 -12.70
CA LEU A 498 -12.74 -11.31 -12.71
C LEU A 498 -13.11 -10.92 -11.26
N PRO A 499 -12.56 -9.82 -10.71
CA PRO A 499 -12.63 -9.51 -9.28
C PRO A 499 -13.92 -8.81 -8.84
N ALA A 500 -14.74 -8.33 -9.77
CA ALA A 500 -15.95 -7.56 -9.45
C ALA A 500 -16.99 -8.41 -8.69
N GLN A 501 -17.53 -7.85 -7.59
CA GLN A 501 -18.53 -8.53 -6.78
C GLN A 501 -19.97 -8.29 -7.27
N THR A 502 -20.22 -7.13 -7.87
CA THR A 502 -21.54 -6.78 -8.42
C THR A 502 -21.36 -6.47 -9.89
N LEU A 503 -22.01 -7.26 -10.72
CA LEU A 503 -22.03 -7.04 -12.15
C LEU A 503 -23.04 -5.95 -12.51
N LYS A 504 -22.81 -5.24 -13.61
CA LYS A 504 -23.65 -4.18 -14.13
C LYS A 504 -24.24 -4.57 -15.49
N LEU A 505 -25.25 -3.82 -15.93
CA LEU A 505 -25.92 -4.03 -17.21
C LEU A 505 -24.90 -4.36 -18.31
N ARG A 506 -25.00 -5.56 -18.88
CA ARG A 506 -24.19 -6.06 -20.01
C ARG A 506 -22.68 -5.94 -19.85
N CYS A 507 -22.16 -5.88 -18.59
CA CYS A 507 -20.73 -5.60 -18.36
C CYS A 507 -19.81 -6.74 -18.82
N TYR A 508 -20.23 -8.01 -18.73
CA TYR A 508 -19.50 -9.19 -19.22
C TYR A 508 -20.25 -9.90 -20.36
N GLN A 509 -21.26 -9.25 -20.97
CA GLN A 509 -21.97 -9.84 -22.10
C GLN A 509 -20.98 -10.20 -23.20
N GLU A 510 -21.03 -11.47 -23.67
CA GLU A 510 -20.19 -12.00 -24.75
C GLU A 510 -18.66 -11.84 -24.50
N LEU A 511 -18.22 -11.74 -23.22
CA LEU A 511 -16.84 -11.42 -22.84
C LEU A 511 -15.80 -12.34 -23.50
N PHE A 512 -16.04 -13.66 -23.51
CA PHE A 512 -15.18 -14.70 -24.06
C PHE A 512 -15.87 -15.49 -25.21
N GLU A 513 -16.91 -14.95 -25.80
CA GLU A 513 -17.68 -15.60 -26.85
C GLU A 513 -16.78 -16.13 -27.98
N TYR A 514 -16.90 -17.41 -28.34
CA TYR A 514 -16.09 -18.11 -29.36
C TYR A 514 -14.56 -18.10 -29.09
N SER A 515 -14.11 -17.92 -27.86
CA SER A 515 -12.69 -18.06 -27.49
C SER A 515 -12.44 -19.46 -26.94
N ASN A 516 -11.77 -20.32 -27.71
CA ASN A 516 -11.79 -21.78 -27.52
C ASN A 516 -10.53 -22.37 -26.86
N ASP A 517 -9.50 -21.58 -26.52
CA ASP A 517 -8.20 -22.13 -26.12
C ASP A 517 -7.95 -22.19 -24.61
N PHE A 518 -8.75 -21.50 -23.79
CA PHE A 518 -8.65 -21.57 -22.34
C PHE A 518 -9.51 -22.68 -21.74
N SER A 519 -9.13 -23.16 -20.56
CA SER A 519 -9.84 -24.21 -19.80
C SER A 519 -10.17 -23.82 -18.35
N SER A 520 -9.96 -22.57 -17.96
CA SER A 520 -10.26 -22.09 -16.61
C SER A 520 -10.74 -20.65 -16.62
N VAL A 521 -11.74 -20.34 -15.78
CA VAL A 521 -12.22 -18.97 -15.50
C VAL A 521 -12.40 -18.80 -14.01
N THR A 522 -12.00 -17.66 -13.46
CA THR A 522 -12.16 -17.33 -12.04
C THR A 522 -13.01 -16.07 -11.88
N SER A 523 -14.08 -16.13 -11.08
CA SER A 523 -14.96 -14.99 -10.79
C SER A 523 -15.23 -14.85 -9.29
N TYR A 524 -15.31 -13.62 -8.83
CA TYR A 524 -15.62 -13.24 -7.45
C TYR A 524 -17.04 -12.64 -7.30
N ALA A 525 -17.91 -12.75 -8.29
CA ALA A 525 -19.22 -12.10 -8.25
C ALA A 525 -20.11 -12.68 -7.14
N ASN A 526 -20.75 -11.79 -6.40
CA ASN A 526 -21.77 -12.06 -5.41
C ASN A 526 -23.18 -11.73 -5.96
N ASN A 527 -23.27 -10.76 -6.87
CA ASN A 527 -24.51 -10.33 -7.49
C ASN A 527 -24.37 -10.26 -9.02
N ILE A 528 -25.19 -11.03 -9.71
CA ILE A 528 -25.28 -11.15 -11.17
C ILE A 528 -26.71 -10.88 -11.67
N SER A 529 -27.51 -10.11 -10.93
CA SER A 529 -28.96 -9.91 -11.22
C SER A 529 -29.23 -8.86 -12.29
N GLU A 530 -28.25 -8.06 -12.69
CA GLU A 530 -28.43 -7.02 -13.72
C GLU A 530 -28.68 -7.62 -15.10
N THR A 531 -29.53 -6.96 -15.86
CA THR A 531 -29.97 -7.42 -17.19
C THR A 531 -28.78 -7.73 -18.10
N SER A 532 -28.79 -8.95 -18.67
CA SER A 532 -27.80 -9.44 -19.64
C SER A 532 -26.33 -9.29 -19.20
N CYS A 533 -26.04 -9.19 -17.89
CA CYS A 533 -24.67 -8.96 -17.40
C CYS A 533 -23.69 -10.08 -17.79
N LEU A 534 -24.20 -11.30 -18.04
CA LEU A 534 -23.45 -12.51 -18.43
C LEU A 534 -24.00 -13.16 -19.72
N GLU A 535 -24.90 -12.50 -20.47
CA GLU A 535 -25.49 -13.08 -21.67
C GLU A 535 -24.39 -13.45 -22.67
N GLY A 536 -24.33 -14.73 -23.10
CA GLY A 536 -23.34 -15.21 -24.05
C GLY A 536 -21.87 -15.16 -23.59
N TRP A 537 -21.58 -14.82 -22.32
CA TRP A 537 -20.22 -14.50 -21.87
C TRP A 537 -19.20 -15.63 -22.07
N MET A 538 -19.63 -16.87 -22.07
CA MET A 538 -18.85 -18.08 -22.37
C MET A 538 -19.51 -18.92 -23.49
N TYR A 539 -20.26 -18.31 -24.40
CA TYR A 539 -20.87 -19.03 -25.50
C TYR A 539 -19.82 -19.46 -26.53
N GLY A 540 -19.87 -20.70 -26.98
CA GLY A 540 -18.94 -21.23 -27.97
C GLY A 540 -17.49 -21.43 -27.48
N VAL A 541 -17.21 -21.42 -26.18
CA VAL A 541 -15.91 -21.81 -25.61
C VAL A 541 -15.73 -23.32 -25.60
N LYS A 542 -14.56 -23.83 -25.21
CA LYS A 542 -14.30 -25.28 -25.02
C LYS A 542 -15.45 -25.98 -24.31
N SER A 543 -15.76 -27.21 -24.72
CA SER A 543 -16.83 -28.02 -24.13
C SER A 543 -16.59 -28.43 -22.68
N SER A 544 -15.34 -28.37 -22.20
CA SER A 544 -14.96 -28.73 -20.83
C SER A 544 -13.91 -27.78 -20.25
N GLY A 545 -13.96 -27.55 -18.94
CA GLY A 545 -13.05 -26.70 -18.20
C GLY A 545 -13.44 -26.57 -16.72
N THR A 546 -12.77 -25.68 -16.00
CA THR A 546 -13.04 -25.41 -14.58
C THR A 546 -13.45 -23.95 -14.38
N PHE A 547 -14.59 -23.74 -13.75
CA PHE A 547 -15.05 -22.43 -13.31
C PHE A 547 -14.87 -22.30 -11.79
N HIS A 548 -13.95 -21.44 -11.36
CA HIS A 548 -13.72 -21.13 -9.95
C HIS A 548 -14.65 -20.00 -9.51
N ASN A 549 -15.73 -20.38 -8.82
CA ASN A 549 -16.66 -19.42 -8.22
C ASN A 549 -16.18 -19.06 -6.80
N LEU A 550 -15.40 -18.00 -6.70
CA LEU A 550 -14.88 -17.47 -5.43
C LEU A 550 -15.80 -16.40 -4.82
N GLY A 551 -16.92 -16.09 -5.47
CA GLY A 551 -18.01 -15.29 -4.94
C GLY A 551 -19.16 -16.14 -4.43
N THR A 552 -20.28 -15.48 -4.08
CA THR A 552 -21.51 -16.14 -3.59
C THR A 552 -22.61 -16.27 -4.66
N ALA A 553 -22.41 -15.70 -5.86
CA ALA A 553 -23.41 -15.76 -6.92
C ALA A 553 -23.69 -17.20 -7.38
N SER A 554 -24.94 -17.48 -7.72
CA SER A 554 -25.37 -18.75 -8.31
C SER A 554 -25.40 -18.62 -9.84
N TYR A 555 -24.48 -19.27 -10.52
CA TYR A 555 -24.37 -19.24 -11.98
C TYR A 555 -25.27 -20.34 -12.60
N PRO A 556 -26.19 -19.99 -13.53
CA PRO A 556 -27.01 -20.97 -14.21
C PRO A 556 -26.18 -21.81 -15.20
N ARG A 557 -26.72 -22.97 -15.61
CA ARG A 557 -26.16 -23.88 -16.63
C ARG A 557 -26.82 -23.63 -17.99
N ASN A 558 -26.61 -22.42 -18.53
CA ASN A 558 -27.17 -21.98 -19.82
C ASN A 558 -26.22 -20.96 -20.50
N THR A 559 -26.70 -20.33 -21.57
CA THR A 559 -25.93 -19.31 -22.33
C THR A 559 -25.55 -18.08 -21.52
N SER A 560 -26.25 -17.78 -20.42
CA SER A 560 -25.93 -16.67 -19.49
C SER A 560 -25.24 -17.17 -18.22
N GLY A 561 -24.70 -18.37 -18.22
CA GLY A 561 -24.05 -18.99 -17.06
C GLY A 561 -22.77 -19.72 -17.42
N VAL A 562 -22.51 -20.83 -16.72
CA VAL A 562 -21.35 -21.69 -16.97
C VAL A 562 -21.76 -22.83 -17.90
N PRO A 563 -21.01 -23.13 -18.98
CA PRO A 563 -21.34 -24.22 -19.91
C PRO A 563 -21.52 -25.57 -19.19
N SER A 564 -22.41 -26.43 -19.70
CA SER A 564 -22.81 -27.69 -19.04
C SER A 564 -21.64 -28.64 -18.77
N GLY A 565 -20.66 -28.70 -19.68
CA GLY A 565 -19.48 -29.57 -19.54
C GLY A 565 -18.36 -29.04 -18.60
N TRP A 566 -18.55 -27.84 -18.02
CA TRP A 566 -17.56 -27.26 -17.10
C TRP A 566 -17.81 -27.66 -15.65
N THR A 567 -16.75 -27.93 -14.90
CA THR A 567 -16.81 -28.17 -13.45
C THR A 567 -16.88 -26.82 -12.73
N ILE A 568 -17.83 -26.65 -11.79
CA ILE A 568 -17.87 -25.49 -10.89
C ILE A 568 -17.20 -25.87 -9.57
N VAL A 569 -16.12 -25.19 -9.24
CA VAL A 569 -15.43 -25.28 -7.95
C VAL A 569 -15.84 -24.06 -7.12
N LYS A 570 -16.39 -24.29 -5.93
CA LYS A 570 -16.71 -23.26 -4.92
C LYS A 570 -15.72 -23.37 -3.78
N ASN A 571 -15.24 -22.23 -3.25
CA ASN A 571 -14.49 -22.19 -1.99
C ASN A 571 -15.42 -22.14 -0.80
#